data_8359ccdb6dc0466ea0e794650b222c9a
#
_entry.id   8359ccdb6dc0466ea0e794650b222c9a
#
_cell.length_a   1.000
_cell.length_b   1.000
_cell.length_c   1.000
_cell.angle_alpha   90.00
_cell.angle_beta   90.00
_cell.angle_gamma   90.00
#
_symmetry.space_group_name_H-M   'P 1'
#
loop_
_entity.id
_entity.type
_entity.pdbx_description
1 polymer ?
#
loop_
_entity_poly.entity_id
_entity_poly.type
_entity_poly.pdbx_seq_one_letter_code
_entity_poly.pdbx_strand_id
1 'polypeptide(L)'
;MLKKILLILLAIIVVGILGLYLYISSSWNKKYDWPGPALKTSTDSAVIARGKYLVTGPAHCVSCHVSGFADMVAADSGYTVDLKGGVTFQMGPIGSLTTRNLTPDKNSGIGRYSDEQIFRMMRHGIRPDGTASMPLLMPFWNMADEDLVAVVSYLRSLPPVDHKVDDAHYT
;
A
#
# COMPACT_ATOMS: atom_id res chain seq x y z
N MET A 1 -20.36 39.58 -30.55
CA MET A 1 -19.49 39.59 -29.33
C MET A 1 -19.64 38.30 -28.53
N LEU A 2 -20.83 37.88 -28.13
CA LEU A 2 -21.05 36.68 -27.28
C LEU A 2 -20.41 35.39 -27.85
N LYS A 3 -20.59 35.08 -29.15
CA LYS A 3 -19.97 33.91 -29.80
C LYS A 3 -18.43 33.91 -29.68
N LYS A 4 -17.77 35.05 -29.82
CA LYS A 4 -16.31 35.16 -29.69
C LYS A 4 -15.86 34.90 -28.24
N ILE A 5 -16.61 35.43 -27.27
CA ILE A 5 -16.33 35.19 -25.83
C ILE A 5 -16.50 33.71 -25.50
N LEU A 6 -17.58 33.07 -25.95
CA LEU A 6 -17.79 31.63 -25.74
C LEU A 6 -16.68 30.77 -26.37
N LEU A 7 -16.21 31.10 -27.58
CA LEU A 7 -15.11 30.38 -28.23
C LEU A 7 -13.79 30.54 -27.45
N ILE A 8 -13.53 31.74 -26.94
CA ILE A 8 -12.33 31.97 -26.12
C ILE A 8 -12.39 31.17 -24.82
N LEU A 9 -13.56 31.18 -24.14
CA LEU A 9 -13.73 30.39 -22.92
C LEU A 9 -13.57 28.89 -23.19
N LEU A 10 -14.18 28.40 -24.28
CA LEU A 10 -14.03 26.99 -24.67
C LEU A 10 -12.56 26.65 -24.95
N ALA A 11 -11.84 27.52 -25.68
CA ALA A 11 -10.41 27.30 -25.94
C ALA A 11 -9.59 27.25 -24.65
N ILE A 12 -9.87 28.13 -23.68
CA ILE A 12 -9.19 28.13 -22.38
C ILE A 12 -9.46 26.82 -21.64
N ILE A 13 -10.71 26.34 -21.62
CA ILE A 13 -11.07 25.08 -20.99
C ILE A 13 -10.34 23.89 -21.63
N VAL A 14 -10.32 23.83 -22.97
CA VAL A 14 -9.65 22.76 -23.70
C VAL A 14 -8.15 22.76 -23.43
N VAL A 15 -7.51 23.94 -23.46
CA VAL A 15 -6.09 24.06 -23.11
C VAL A 15 -5.81 23.65 -21.66
N GLY A 16 -6.68 24.04 -20.73
CA GLY A 16 -6.58 23.64 -19.33
C GLY A 16 -6.69 22.12 -19.13
N ILE A 17 -7.67 21.48 -19.78
CA ILE A 17 -7.85 20.02 -19.74
C ILE A 17 -6.64 19.30 -20.36
N LEU A 18 -6.17 19.77 -21.53
CA LEU A 18 -5.01 19.19 -22.18
C LEU A 18 -3.75 19.34 -21.31
N GLY A 19 -3.54 20.51 -20.71
CA GLY A 19 -2.43 20.75 -19.78
C GLY A 19 -2.48 19.84 -18.57
N LEU A 20 -3.65 19.66 -17.97
CA LEU A 20 -3.86 18.73 -16.85
C LEU A 20 -3.60 17.29 -17.27
N TYR A 21 -4.09 16.87 -18.43
CA TYR A 21 -3.86 15.52 -18.96
C TYR A 21 -2.36 15.26 -19.18
N LEU A 22 -1.65 16.18 -19.80
CA LEU A 22 -0.20 16.07 -20.02
C LEU A 22 0.58 16.03 -18.69
N TYR A 23 0.19 16.85 -17.73
CA TYR A 23 0.80 16.86 -16.39
C TYR A 23 0.58 15.51 -15.67
N ILE A 24 -0.63 14.99 -15.64
CA ILE A 24 -0.94 13.69 -15.02
C ILE A 24 -0.17 12.58 -15.74
N SER A 25 -0.23 12.53 -17.07
CA SER A 25 0.44 11.51 -17.88
C SER A 25 1.97 11.51 -17.69
N SER A 26 2.58 12.68 -17.54
CA SER A 26 4.03 12.79 -17.29
C SER A 26 4.42 12.42 -15.84
N SER A 27 3.50 12.56 -14.90
CA SER A 27 3.75 12.33 -13.46
C SER A 27 3.32 10.96 -12.97
N TRP A 28 2.49 10.24 -13.74
CA TRP A 28 1.85 8.98 -13.33
C TRP A 28 2.84 7.90 -12.89
N ASN A 29 3.94 7.74 -13.66
CA ASN A 29 4.96 6.72 -13.40
C ASN A 29 6.23 7.31 -12.76
N LYS A 30 6.12 8.48 -12.11
CA LYS A 30 7.26 9.10 -11.46
C LYS A 30 7.80 8.18 -10.36
N LYS A 31 9.11 7.95 -10.42
CA LYS A 31 9.84 7.21 -9.40
C LYS A 31 10.50 8.18 -8.42
N TYR A 32 10.45 7.80 -7.16
CA TYR A 32 11.01 8.56 -6.06
C TYR A 32 12.16 7.75 -5.46
N ASP A 33 13.33 8.37 -5.46
CA ASP A 33 14.53 7.84 -4.79
C ASP A 33 14.64 8.53 -3.42
N TRP A 34 13.77 8.11 -2.50
CA TRP A 34 13.78 8.60 -1.13
C TRP A 34 14.20 7.45 -0.22
N PRO A 35 15.25 7.62 0.62
CA PRO A 35 15.68 6.56 1.51
C PRO A 35 14.60 6.23 2.54
N GLY A 36 14.54 4.96 2.92
CA GLY A 36 13.71 4.54 4.06
C GLY A 36 14.31 5.06 5.38
N PRO A 37 13.52 5.07 6.46
CA PRO A 37 14.06 5.36 7.78
C PRO A 37 15.08 4.29 8.18
N ALA A 38 16.13 4.69 8.90
CA ALA A 38 17.20 3.81 9.38
C ALA A 38 16.74 2.91 10.54
N LEU A 39 15.66 2.15 10.32
CA LEU A 39 15.06 1.23 11.28
C LEU A 39 15.51 -0.21 10.97
N LYS A 40 15.48 -1.06 12.01
CA LYS A 40 15.80 -2.49 11.90
C LYS A 40 14.72 -3.31 12.59
N THR A 41 14.38 -4.44 11.99
CA THR A 41 13.51 -5.43 12.63
C THR A 41 14.16 -6.05 13.86
N SER A 42 13.32 -6.55 14.77
CA SER A 42 13.73 -7.21 16.00
C SER A 42 13.21 -8.65 16.04
N THR A 43 13.97 -9.52 16.68
CA THR A 43 13.54 -10.89 17.01
C THR A 43 13.04 -11.03 18.45
N ASP A 44 12.98 -9.92 19.20
CA ASP A 44 12.45 -9.90 20.56
C ASP A 44 10.97 -10.26 20.57
N SER A 45 10.60 -11.19 21.43
CA SER A 45 9.23 -11.70 21.54
C SER A 45 8.22 -10.63 21.97
N ALA A 46 8.62 -9.66 22.81
CA ALA A 46 7.76 -8.57 23.23
C ALA A 46 7.49 -7.59 22.06
N VAL A 47 8.52 -7.30 21.25
CA VAL A 47 8.37 -6.49 20.03
C VAL A 47 7.45 -7.18 19.01
N ILE A 48 7.65 -8.49 18.80
CA ILE A 48 6.80 -9.28 17.90
C ILE A 48 5.35 -9.33 18.42
N ALA A 49 5.13 -9.50 19.71
CA ALA A 49 3.80 -9.49 20.33
C ALA A 49 3.11 -8.12 20.17
N ARG A 50 3.86 -7.02 20.35
CA ARG A 50 3.37 -5.65 20.05
C ARG A 50 2.97 -5.53 18.58
N GLY A 51 3.80 -6.03 17.67
CA GLY A 51 3.52 -6.03 16.23
C GLY A 51 2.26 -6.82 15.89
N LYS A 52 2.07 -8.00 16.48
CA LYS A 52 0.84 -8.78 16.32
C LYS A 52 -0.39 -7.96 16.72
N TYR A 53 -0.36 -7.36 17.92
CA TYR A 53 -1.45 -6.51 18.41
C TYR A 53 -1.78 -5.37 17.42
N LEU A 54 -0.76 -4.68 16.90
CA LEU A 54 -0.95 -3.58 15.95
C LEU A 54 -1.55 -4.08 14.63
N VAL A 55 -1.00 -5.14 14.06
CA VAL A 55 -1.42 -5.69 12.75
C VAL A 55 -2.85 -6.22 12.79
N THR A 56 -3.25 -6.87 13.89
CA THR A 56 -4.61 -7.43 14.04
C THR A 56 -5.63 -6.44 14.59
N GLY A 57 -5.18 -5.32 15.16
CA GLY A 57 -6.01 -4.30 15.78
C GLY A 57 -5.82 -2.92 15.13
N PRO A 58 -5.13 -1.96 15.79
CA PRO A 58 -5.16 -0.55 15.39
C PRO A 58 -4.67 -0.24 13.98
N ALA A 59 -3.73 -1.02 13.43
CA ALA A 59 -3.23 -0.83 12.08
C ALA A 59 -4.10 -1.49 10.99
N HIS A 60 -5.09 -2.31 11.38
CA HIS A 60 -6.08 -2.94 10.50
C HIS A 60 -5.52 -3.69 9.27
N CYS A 61 -4.30 -4.22 9.32
CA CYS A 61 -3.70 -4.92 8.19
C CYS A 61 -4.54 -6.14 7.77
N VAL A 62 -5.11 -6.86 8.74
CA VAL A 62 -5.99 -8.02 8.53
C VAL A 62 -7.28 -7.67 7.80
N SER A 63 -7.76 -6.44 7.87
CA SER A 63 -8.99 -6.02 7.19
C SER A 63 -8.86 -5.96 5.67
N CYS A 64 -7.63 -5.95 5.14
CA CYS A 64 -7.36 -5.86 3.70
C CYS A 64 -6.44 -6.97 3.20
N HIS A 65 -5.40 -7.35 3.96
CA HIS A 65 -4.35 -8.25 3.50
C HIS A 65 -4.61 -9.73 3.74
N VAL A 66 -5.87 -10.11 3.88
CA VAL A 66 -6.34 -11.51 3.91
C VAL A 66 -6.82 -11.95 2.51
N SER A 67 -7.25 -13.19 2.35
CA SER A 67 -7.67 -13.71 1.04
C SER A 67 -9.13 -13.45 0.68
N GLY A 68 -9.94 -12.97 1.62
CA GLY A 68 -11.36 -12.67 1.37
C GLY A 68 -12.15 -12.30 2.60
N PHE A 69 -13.43 -12.05 2.42
CA PHE A 69 -14.34 -11.60 3.47
C PHE A 69 -14.46 -12.58 4.64
N ALA A 70 -14.45 -13.89 4.35
CA ALA A 70 -14.51 -14.90 5.42
C ALA A 70 -13.31 -14.82 6.38
N ASP A 71 -12.10 -14.59 5.82
CA ASP A 71 -10.90 -14.42 6.64
C ASP A 71 -10.91 -13.09 7.43
N MET A 72 -11.53 -12.03 6.88
CA MET A 72 -11.73 -10.77 7.62
C MET A 72 -12.61 -11.00 8.86
N VAL A 73 -13.73 -11.69 8.69
CA VAL A 73 -14.65 -12.04 9.81
C VAL A 73 -13.95 -12.95 10.82
N ALA A 74 -13.17 -13.91 10.37
CA ALA A 74 -12.39 -14.79 11.24
C ALA A 74 -11.36 -13.99 12.05
N ALA A 75 -10.63 -13.07 11.42
CA ALA A 75 -9.66 -12.20 12.10
C ALA A 75 -10.34 -11.30 13.15
N ASP A 76 -11.46 -10.68 12.83
CA ASP A 76 -12.26 -9.86 13.76
C ASP A 76 -12.79 -10.68 14.95
N SER A 77 -13.02 -11.99 14.74
CA SER A 77 -13.41 -12.94 15.78
C SER A 77 -12.20 -13.48 16.59
N GLY A 78 -11.00 -12.99 16.34
CA GLY A 78 -9.78 -13.37 17.06
C GLY A 78 -9.05 -14.61 16.53
N TYR A 79 -9.51 -15.20 15.42
CA TYR A 79 -8.81 -16.32 14.80
C TYR A 79 -7.55 -15.84 14.05
N THR A 80 -6.54 -16.70 14.03
CA THR A 80 -5.34 -16.47 13.23
C THR A 80 -5.65 -16.73 11.77
N VAL A 81 -5.29 -15.77 10.91
CA VAL A 81 -5.48 -15.83 9.46
C VAL A 81 -4.17 -15.54 8.73
N ASP A 82 -4.03 -16.05 7.53
CA ASP A 82 -2.87 -15.77 6.68
C ASP A 82 -2.99 -14.38 6.04
N LEU A 83 -1.95 -13.57 6.20
CA LEU A 83 -1.86 -12.25 5.58
C LEU A 83 -1.34 -12.34 4.13
N LYS A 84 -1.90 -13.25 3.35
CA LYS A 84 -1.43 -13.56 1.99
C LYS A 84 -2.01 -12.64 0.90
N GLY A 85 -2.93 -11.71 1.27
CA GLY A 85 -3.55 -10.79 0.31
C GLY A 85 -4.52 -11.46 -0.64
N GLY A 86 -4.96 -10.72 -1.66
CA GLY A 86 -5.86 -11.20 -2.71
C GLY A 86 -7.23 -10.51 -2.73
N VAL A 87 -7.55 -9.69 -1.73
CA VAL A 87 -8.77 -8.87 -1.75
C VAL A 87 -8.63 -7.80 -2.83
N THR A 88 -9.56 -7.76 -3.77
CA THR A 88 -9.59 -6.78 -4.86
C THR A 88 -10.66 -5.72 -4.60
N PHE A 89 -10.22 -4.47 -4.55
CA PHE A 89 -11.08 -3.30 -4.45
C PHE A 89 -11.32 -2.70 -5.83
N GLN A 90 -12.60 -2.54 -6.19
CA GLN A 90 -12.99 -1.84 -7.41
C GLN A 90 -13.02 -0.33 -7.15
N MET A 91 -12.17 0.43 -7.83
CA MET A 91 -11.98 1.87 -7.64
C MET A 91 -12.73 2.70 -8.70
N GLY A 92 -13.79 2.14 -9.28
CA GLY A 92 -14.59 2.79 -10.32
C GLY A 92 -13.74 3.13 -11.55
N PRO A 93 -13.76 4.39 -12.03
CA PRO A 93 -13.02 4.76 -13.24
C PRO A 93 -11.50 4.77 -13.07
N ILE A 94 -10.98 4.56 -11.86
CA ILE A 94 -9.52 4.50 -11.61
C ILE A 94 -8.99 3.08 -11.85
N GLY A 95 -9.88 2.07 -11.89
CA GLY A 95 -9.49 0.68 -12.09
C GLY A 95 -9.69 -0.18 -10.85
N SER A 96 -8.81 -1.14 -10.60
CA SER A 96 -8.87 -2.04 -9.46
C SER A 96 -7.52 -2.16 -8.76
N LEU A 97 -7.57 -2.38 -7.45
CA LEU A 97 -6.41 -2.59 -6.60
C LEU A 97 -6.54 -3.91 -5.86
N THR A 98 -5.54 -4.79 -5.96
CA THR A 98 -5.48 -6.03 -5.20
C THR A 98 -4.45 -5.93 -4.09
N THR A 99 -4.84 -6.34 -2.88
CA THR A 99 -3.97 -6.31 -1.69
C THR A 99 -2.83 -7.33 -1.81
N ARG A 100 -1.64 -6.94 -1.38
CA ARG A 100 -0.42 -7.73 -1.53
C ARG A 100 -0.26 -8.75 -0.41
N ASN A 101 0.49 -9.81 -0.71
CA ASN A 101 0.92 -10.82 0.25
C ASN A 101 1.94 -10.22 1.22
N LEU A 102 1.60 -10.14 2.51
CA LEU A 102 2.45 -9.61 3.60
C LEU A 102 3.24 -10.70 4.31
N THR A 103 3.12 -11.97 3.91
CA THR A 103 3.96 -13.03 4.49
C THR A 103 5.40 -12.92 4.01
N PRO A 104 6.39 -13.45 4.75
CA PRO A 104 7.80 -13.37 4.38
C PRO A 104 8.20 -14.32 3.24
N ASP A 105 7.24 -14.71 2.40
CA ASP A 105 7.53 -15.52 1.22
C ASP A 105 8.42 -14.74 0.23
N LYS A 106 9.45 -15.44 -0.29
CA LYS A 106 10.47 -14.84 -1.16
C LYS A 106 10.04 -14.71 -2.62
N ASN A 107 8.98 -15.38 -3.04
CA ASN A 107 8.51 -15.37 -4.43
C ASN A 107 7.35 -14.39 -4.61
N SER A 108 6.38 -14.44 -3.70
CA SER A 108 5.10 -13.74 -3.83
C SER A 108 4.84 -12.71 -2.71
N GLY A 109 5.56 -12.82 -1.58
CA GLY A 109 5.36 -11.99 -0.39
C GLY A 109 6.38 -10.88 -0.20
N ILE A 110 6.38 -10.30 1.02
CA ILE A 110 7.33 -9.25 1.40
C ILE A 110 8.75 -9.77 1.62
N GLY A 111 8.98 -11.09 1.63
CA GLY A 111 10.29 -11.71 1.77
C GLY A 111 11.27 -11.36 0.65
N ARG A 112 10.79 -10.88 -0.50
CA ARG A 112 11.61 -10.40 -1.63
C ARG A 112 12.13 -8.97 -1.46
N TYR A 113 11.70 -8.25 -0.42
CA TYR A 113 12.08 -6.85 -0.19
C TYR A 113 12.96 -6.73 1.06
N SER A 114 13.85 -5.74 1.07
CA SER A 114 14.60 -5.39 2.26
C SER A 114 13.70 -4.73 3.32
N ASP A 115 14.15 -4.73 4.59
CA ASP A 115 13.43 -4.04 5.66
C ASP A 115 13.31 -2.55 5.37
N GLU A 116 14.38 -1.92 4.86
CA GLU A 116 14.36 -0.52 4.43
C GLU A 116 13.27 -0.22 3.41
N GLN A 117 13.09 -1.09 2.41
CA GLN A 117 12.04 -0.92 1.39
C GLN A 117 10.64 -1.01 2.00
N ILE A 118 10.44 -1.90 3.00
CA ILE A 118 9.15 -2.04 3.69
C ILE A 118 8.91 -0.83 4.58
N PHE A 119 9.90 -0.40 5.37
CA PHE A 119 9.79 0.80 6.18
C PHE A 119 9.54 2.05 5.34
N ARG A 120 10.22 2.17 4.19
CA ARG A 120 10.00 3.27 3.23
C ARG A 120 8.57 3.28 2.71
N MET A 121 8.03 2.11 2.37
CA MET A 121 6.64 1.98 1.94
C MET A 121 5.67 2.45 3.03
N MET A 122 5.87 2.04 4.26
CA MET A 122 4.99 2.41 5.38
C MET A 122 5.14 3.88 5.78
N ARG A 123 6.36 4.41 5.83
CA ARG A 123 6.65 5.78 6.28
C ARG A 123 6.36 6.83 5.19
N HIS A 124 6.73 6.56 3.96
CA HIS A 124 6.71 7.53 2.86
C HIS A 124 5.73 7.19 1.75
N GLY A 125 5.07 6.03 1.82
CA GLY A 125 4.18 5.57 0.76
C GLY A 125 4.90 5.29 -0.56
N ILE A 126 6.20 5.02 -0.53
CA ILE A 126 7.00 4.72 -1.72
C ILE A 126 7.20 3.21 -1.80
N ARG A 127 6.67 2.62 -2.86
CA ARG A 127 6.79 1.19 -3.13
C ARG A 127 8.24 0.77 -3.37
N PRO A 128 8.56 -0.53 -3.27
CA PRO A 128 9.90 -1.03 -3.57
C PRO A 128 10.42 -0.69 -4.96
N ASP A 129 9.54 -0.54 -5.96
CA ASP A 129 9.87 -0.14 -7.33
C ASP A 129 10.07 1.38 -7.49
N GLY A 130 9.92 2.16 -6.42
CA GLY A 130 10.05 3.61 -6.39
C GLY A 130 8.77 4.37 -6.70
N THR A 131 7.69 3.72 -7.10
CA THR A 131 6.43 4.41 -7.40
C THR A 131 5.69 4.78 -6.11
N ALA A 132 4.86 5.83 -6.16
CA ALA A 132 4.02 6.20 -5.03
C ALA A 132 2.88 5.20 -4.85
N SER A 133 2.54 4.89 -3.61
CA SER A 133 1.30 4.20 -3.27
C SER A 133 0.17 5.21 -3.06
N MET A 134 -1.04 4.71 -2.96
CA MET A 134 -2.20 5.53 -2.60
C MET A 134 -2.19 5.80 -1.08
N PRO A 135 -1.91 7.02 -0.62
CA PRO A 135 -1.70 7.30 0.82
C PRO A 135 -2.93 6.99 1.67
N LEU A 136 -4.13 7.15 1.09
CA LEU A 136 -5.39 6.93 1.80
C LEU A 136 -5.57 5.49 2.29
N LEU A 137 -4.99 4.52 1.60
CA LEU A 137 -5.12 3.09 1.91
C LEU A 137 -4.09 2.60 2.93
N MET A 138 -2.95 3.28 3.05
CA MET A 138 -1.84 2.90 3.93
C MET A 138 -1.31 4.12 4.70
N PRO A 139 -2.11 4.69 5.65
CA PRO A 139 -1.80 5.98 6.29
C PRO A 139 -0.85 5.83 7.49
N PHE A 140 0.32 5.21 7.32
CA PHE A 140 1.24 4.92 8.43
C PHE A 140 2.40 5.92 8.58
N TRP A 141 2.38 7.05 7.85
CA TRP A 141 3.45 8.06 7.86
C TRP A 141 3.71 8.68 9.26
N ASN A 142 2.71 8.72 10.14
CA ASN A 142 2.83 9.25 11.51
C ASN A 142 2.91 8.15 12.60
N MET A 143 3.03 6.88 12.22
CA MET A 143 3.22 5.80 13.20
C MET A 143 4.56 5.99 13.90
N ALA A 144 4.63 5.76 15.22
CA ALA A 144 5.89 5.79 15.96
C ALA A 144 6.90 4.79 15.40
N ASP A 145 8.19 5.10 15.48
CA ASP A 145 9.24 4.23 14.91
C ASP A 145 9.25 2.86 15.56
N GLU A 146 9.03 2.79 16.88
CA GLU A 146 8.94 1.55 17.64
C GLU A 146 7.76 0.68 17.17
N ASP A 147 6.64 1.29 16.84
CA ASP A 147 5.45 0.59 16.33
C ASP A 147 5.65 0.12 14.88
N LEU A 148 6.33 0.92 14.04
CA LEU A 148 6.75 0.45 12.71
C LEU A 148 7.68 -0.75 12.80
N VAL A 149 8.68 -0.69 13.68
CA VAL A 149 9.60 -1.81 13.93
C VAL A 149 8.81 -3.03 14.39
N ALA A 150 7.88 -2.87 15.34
CA ALA A 150 7.07 -3.98 15.84
C ALA A 150 6.22 -4.62 14.73
N VAL A 151 5.53 -3.80 13.92
CA VAL A 151 4.72 -4.29 12.77
C VAL A 151 5.57 -5.10 11.81
N VAL A 152 6.69 -4.55 11.32
CA VAL A 152 7.52 -5.24 10.34
C VAL A 152 8.17 -6.49 10.94
N SER A 153 8.59 -6.46 12.21
CA SER A 153 9.14 -7.62 12.92
C SER A 153 8.12 -8.75 13.01
N TYR A 154 6.87 -8.45 13.32
CA TYR A 154 5.79 -9.44 13.33
C TYR A 154 5.55 -10.02 11.93
N LEU A 155 5.44 -9.19 10.90
CA LEU A 155 5.25 -9.66 9.53
C LEU A 155 6.39 -10.56 9.07
N ARG A 156 7.63 -10.26 9.48
CA ARG A 156 8.81 -11.12 9.22
C ARG A 156 8.81 -12.44 9.99
N SER A 157 8.12 -12.49 11.13
CA SER A 157 8.01 -13.71 11.95
C SER A 157 6.91 -14.67 11.52
N LEU A 158 6.04 -14.25 10.59
CA LEU A 158 4.97 -15.10 10.05
C LEU A 158 5.52 -16.28 9.23
N PRO A 159 4.79 -17.40 9.16
CA PRO A 159 5.12 -18.45 8.21
C PRO A 159 4.99 -17.91 6.77
N PRO A 160 5.93 -18.27 5.87
CA PRO A 160 5.82 -17.89 4.46
C PRO A 160 4.66 -18.63 3.79
N VAL A 161 3.87 -17.92 3.00
CA VAL A 161 2.80 -18.50 2.19
C VAL A 161 3.03 -18.07 0.74
N ASP A 162 3.29 -19.02 -0.15
CA ASP A 162 3.41 -18.74 -1.58
C ASP A 162 2.00 -18.51 -2.15
N HIS A 163 1.66 -17.24 -2.34
CA HIS A 163 0.39 -16.80 -2.87
C HIS A 163 0.59 -15.58 -3.78
N LYS A 164 0.62 -15.83 -5.07
CA LYS A 164 0.73 -14.78 -6.08
C LYS A 164 -0.61 -14.06 -6.20
N VAL A 165 -0.58 -12.75 -6.08
CA VAL A 165 -1.74 -11.88 -6.27
C VAL A 165 -1.61 -11.09 -7.57
N ASP A 166 -2.75 -10.79 -8.21
CA ASP A 166 -2.78 -10.01 -9.42
C ASP A 166 -2.27 -8.59 -9.20
N ASP A 167 -1.69 -8.02 -10.25
CA ASP A 167 -1.30 -6.61 -10.21
C ASP A 167 -2.52 -5.69 -10.23
N ALA A 168 -2.34 -4.48 -9.68
CA ALA A 168 -3.38 -3.47 -9.79
C ALA A 168 -3.56 -3.08 -11.26
N HIS A 169 -4.82 -2.96 -11.69
CA HIS A 169 -5.18 -2.49 -13.01
C HIS A 169 -5.67 -1.04 -12.90
N TYR A 170 -4.91 -0.13 -13.47
CA TYR A 170 -5.30 1.28 -13.59
C TYR A 170 -5.75 1.55 -15.02
N THR A 171 -6.88 2.22 -15.19
CA THR A 171 -7.45 2.62 -16.50
C THR A 171 -6.98 4.00 -16.90
#